data_f8180755f9f5cfeb43ef5b9dc9d9ec22
#
_entry.id   f8180755f9f5cfeb43ef5b9dc9d9ec22
#
_cell.length_a   1.000
_cell.length_b   1.000
_cell.length_c   1.000
_cell.angle_alpha   90.00
_cell.angle_beta   90.00
_cell.angle_gamma   90.00
#
_symmetry.space_group_name_H-M   'P 1'
#
loop_
_entity.id
_entity.type
_entity.pdbx_description
1 polymer ?
#
loop_
_entity_poly.entity_id
_entity_poly.type
_entity_poly.pdbx_seq_one_letter_code
_entity_poly.pdbx_strand_id
1 'polypeptide(L)'
;MNKLLEEFNVDNSTYELYDKYYNLLVETNKVMNLTSITEYKDVYIKHFYDSLLLTKCCKDLNNIIDVGSGAGFPGMVLAIYNSNINITLLEPTKKRANFLEKVKQELNLEKVNIIADRAENIKGKFKYATARAVAPLNILIELVTPLLETNGTFYCLKGSSYLEELENADNAIKELNLKVEHIYHFDLPNELGKRVIIEFKKIKPHNPKYPRQYAKILKQPL
;
A
#
# COMPACT_ATOMS: atom_id res chain seq x y z
N MET A 1 16.26 -22.98 -4.68
CA MET A 1 16.01 -21.84 -3.77
C MET A 1 15.55 -20.64 -4.60
N ASN A 2 14.49 -20.00 -4.22
CA ASN A 2 13.87 -18.95 -5.04
C ASN A 2 14.66 -17.64 -4.88
N LYS A 3 15.35 -17.19 -5.95
CA LYS A 3 16.21 -15.99 -5.91
C LYS A 3 15.48 -14.68 -6.19
N LEU A 4 14.15 -14.72 -6.31
CA LEU A 4 13.36 -13.58 -6.79
C LEU A 4 13.37 -12.37 -5.84
N LEU A 5 13.71 -12.54 -4.57
CA LEU A 5 13.77 -11.48 -3.57
C LEU A 5 15.20 -11.28 -2.99
N GLU A 6 16.23 -11.87 -3.62
CA GLU A 6 17.62 -11.79 -3.12
C GLU A 6 18.13 -10.35 -2.94
N GLU A 7 17.76 -9.45 -3.85
CA GLU A 7 18.20 -8.05 -3.77
C GLU A 7 17.68 -7.29 -2.55
N PHE A 8 16.66 -7.83 -1.86
CA PHE A 8 16.14 -7.29 -0.60
C PHE A 8 16.76 -7.95 0.63
N ASN A 9 17.76 -8.83 0.45
CA ASN A 9 18.41 -9.58 1.55
C ASN A 9 17.43 -10.40 2.40
N VAL A 10 16.40 -10.96 1.77
CA VAL A 10 15.41 -11.83 2.41
C VAL A 10 16.09 -13.13 2.82
N ASP A 11 16.02 -13.48 4.09
CA ASP A 11 16.54 -14.74 4.61
C ASP A 11 15.57 -15.93 4.40
N ASN A 12 16.04 -17.15 4.67
CA ASN A 12 15.25 -18.34 4.46
C ASN A 12 13.98 -18.39 5.32
N SER A 13 14.04 -17.90 6.55
CA SER A 13 12.89 -17.89 7.45
C SER A 13 11.80 -16.94 6.95
N THR A 14 12.19 -15.80 6.41
CA THR A 14 11.27 -14.85 5.78
C THR A 14 10.68 -15.41 4.48
N TYR A 15 11.47 -16.16 3.68
CA TYR A 15 10.93 -16.87 2.52
C TYR A 15 9.87 -17.91 2.91
N GLU A 16 10.05 -18.65 3.99
CA GLU A 16 9.04 -19.58 4.50
C GLU A 16 7.73 -18.89 4.89
N LEU A 17 7.80 -17.68 5.46
CA LEU A 17 6.62 -16.88 5.74
C LEU A 17 5.93 -16.39 4.47
N TYR A 18 6.69 -15.97 3.45
CA TYR A 18 6.12 -15.62 2.15
C TYR A 18 5.45 -16.81 1.47
N ASP A 19 6.03 -18.00 1.55
CA ASP A 19 5.43 -19.24 1.01
C ASP A 19 4.12 -19.57 1.75
N LYS A 20 4.08 -19.44 3.07
CA LYS A 20 2.84 -19.61 3.85
C LYS A 20 1.78 -18.57 3.43
N TYR A 21 2.18 -17.32 3.27
CA TYR A 21 1.28 -16.26 2.81
C TYR A 21 0.75 -16.54 1.40
N TYR A 22 1.61 -16.97 0.48
CA TYR A 22 1.21 -17.38 -0.87
C TYR A 22 0.15 -18.48 -0.83
N ASN A 23 0.38 -19.52 -0.04
CA ASN A 23 -0.55 -20.64 0.09
C ASN A 23 -1.90 -20.21 0.65
N LEU A 24 -1.92 -19.37 1.70
CA LEU A 24 -3.14 -18.78 2.25
C LEU A 24 -3.89 -17.92 1.23
N LEU A 25 -3.15 -17.11 0.45
CA LEU A 25 -3.70 -16.26 -0.60
C LEU A 25 -4.40 -17.07 -1.68
N VAL A 26 -3.70 -18.06 -2.26
CA VAL A 26 -4.22 -18.89 -3.37
C VAL A 26 -5.38 -19.76 -2.89
N GLU A 27 -5.29 -20.36 -1.72
CA GLU A 27 -6.36 -21.17 -1.13
C GLU A 27 -7.63 -20.32 -0.92
N THR A 28 -7.49 -19.16 -0.29
CA THR A 28 -8.63 -18.28 -0.04
C THR A 28 -9.18 -17.69 -1.35
N ASN A 29 -8.32 -17.47 -2.34
CA ASN A 29 -8.73 -16.92 -3.64
C ASN A 29 -9.68 -17.85 -4.41
N LYS A 30 -9.68 -19.17 -4.14
CA LYS A 30 -10.64 -20.12 -4.74
C LYS A 30 -12.09 -19.82 -4.40
N VAL A 31 -12.34 -19.16 -3.26
CA VAL A 31 -13.68 -18.86 -2.75
C VAL A 31 -13.96 -17.34 -2.62
N MET A 32 -12.91 -16.53 -2.72
CA MET A 32 -13.00 -15.08 -2.53
C MET A 32 -12.05 -14.36 -3.48
N ASN A 33 -12.53 -13.73 -4.50
CA ASN A 33 -11.71 -13.00 -5.49
C ASN A 33 -10.83 -11.92 -4.83
N LEU A 34 -9.68 -12.34 -4.28
CA LEU A 34 -8.68 -11.47 -3.65
C LEU A 34 -7.76 -10.84 -4.69
N THR A 35 -7.33 -11.63 -5.67
CA THR A 35 -6.43 -11.24 -6.74
C THR A 35 -6.70 -12.04 -8.01
N SER A 36 -6.41 -11.46 -9.17
CA SER A 36 -6.38 -12.19 -10.45
C SER A 36 -5.06 -12.93 -10.70
N ILE A 37 -4.03 -12.68 -9.87
CA ILE A 37 -2.68 -13.23 -10.01
C ILE A 37 -2.51 -14.36 -8.98
N THR A 38 -2.42 -15.61 -9.46
CA THR A 38 -2.35 -16.79 -8.59
C THR A 38 -1.13 -17.69 -8.87
N GLU A 39 -0.51 -17.53 -10.05
CA GLU A 39 0.71 -18.27 -10.38
C GLU A 39 1.86 -17.87 -9.45
N TYR A 40 2.56 -18.85 -8.89
CA TYR A 40 3.58 -18.65 -7.86
C TYR A 40 4.61 -17.58 -8.24
N LYS A 41 5.23 -17.70 -9.41
CA LYS A 41 6.23 -16.76 -9.89
C LYS A 41 5.66 -15.36 -10.06
N ASP A 42 4.44 -15.22 -10.56
CA ASP A 42 3.78 -13.96 -10.77
C ASP A 42 3.40 -13.28 -9.45
N VAL A 43 2.93 -14.02 -8.45
CA VAL A 43 2.66 -13.48 -7.11
C VAL A 43 3.94 -12.96 -6.48
N TYR A 44 5.04 -13.71 -6.57
CA TYR A 44 6.32 -13.29 -6.04
C TYR A 44 6.85 -12.02 -6.71
N ILE A 45 6.69 -11.86 -8.03
CA ILE A 45 7.19 -10.68 -8.74
C ILE A 45 6.21 -9.52 -8.65
N LYS A 46 4.94 -9.74 -9.04
CA LYS A 46 3.94 -8.67 -9.19
C LYS A 46 3.30 -8.25 -7.87
N HIS A 47 3.48 -9.03 -6.80
CA HIS A 47 2.98 -8.68 -5.48
C HIS A 47 4.10 -8.52 -4.46
N PHE A 48 4.91 -9.53 -4.18
CA PHE A 48 5.90 -9.45 -3.11
C PHE A 48 7.06 -8.53 -3.47
N TYR A 49 7.73 -8.78 -4.58
CA TYR A 49 8.82 -7.93 -5.07
C TYR A 49 8.36 -6.48 -5.27
N ASP A 50 7.24 -6.28 -5.97
CA ASP A 50 6.63 -4.95 -6.21
C ASP A 50 6.38 -4.20 -4.88
N SER A 51 5.89 -4.88 -3.86
CA SER A 51 5.67 -4.31 -2.53
C SER A 51 6.98 -3.96 -1.81
N LEU A 52 8.01 -4.79 -1.95
CA LEU A 52 9.32 -4.56 -1.34
C LEU A 52 10.10 -3.40 -1.97
N LEU A 53 9.77 -2.97 -3.19
CA LEU A 53 10.36 -1.77 -3.79
C LEU A 53 10.22 -0.53 -2.88
N LEU A 54 9.20 -0.49 -2.03
CA LEU A 54 9.02 0.60 -1.08
C LEU A 54 10.17 0.72 -0.08
N THR A 55 10.84 -0.39 0.25
CA THR A 55 12.01 -0.38 1.15
C THR A 55 13.23 0.31 0.54
N LYS A 56 13.29 0.43 -0.79
CA LYS A 56 14.31 1.19 -1.50
C LYS A 56 14.06 2.70 -1.46
N CYS A 57 12.79 3.11 -1.28
CA CYS A 57 12.41 4.52 -1.18
C CYS A 57 12.55 5.05 0.25
N CYS A 58 12.30 4.21 1.26
CA CYS A 58 12.37 4.60 2.66
C CYS A 58 12.99 3.49 3.50
N LYS A 59 14.10 3.80 4.18
CA LYS A 59 14.82 2.84 5.03
C LYS A 59 14.22 2.68 6.42
N ASP A 60 13.53 3.71 6.91
CA ASP A 60 12.97 3.75 8.28
C ASP A 60 11.44 3.84 8.22
N LEU A 61 10.83 2.84 7.58
CA LEU A 61 9.38 2.69 7.56
C LEU A 61 8.90 2.21 8.92
N ASN A 62 8.24 3.10 9.66
CA ASN A 62 7.56 2.75 10.91
C ASN A 62 6.32 3.63 11.09
N ASN A 63 5.30 3.14 11.81
CA ASN A 63 4.01 3.81 11.94
C ASN A 63 3.40 4.17 10.57
N ILE A 64 3.26 3.15 9.73
CA ILE A 64 2.72 3.27 8.38
C ILE A 64 1.28 2.76 8.31
N ILE A 65 0.45 3.45 7.53
CA ILE A 65 -0.88 2.95 7.13
C ILE A 65 -0.87 2.58 5.65
N ASP A 66 -1.36 1.37 5.35
CA ASP A 66 -1.64 0.91 3.99
C ASP A 66 -3.13 1.10 3.70
N VAL A 67 -3.47 2.03 2.83
CA VAL A 67 -4.85 2.42 2.56
C VAL A 67 -5.42 1.63 1.40
N GLY A 68 -6.48 0.85 1.68
CA GLY A 68 -7.06 -0.06 0.71
C GLY A 68 -6.19 -1.29 0.48
N SER A 69 -5.74 -1.91 1.56
CA SER A 69 -4.75 -3.01 1.54
C SER A 69 -5.18 -4.21 0.68
N GLY A 70 -6.46 -4.40 0.43
CA GLY A 70 -6.99 -5.49 -0.38
C GLY A 70 -6.61 -6.86 0.18
N ALA A 71 -5.80 -7.60 -0.59
CA ALA A 71 -5.23 -8.86 -0.13
C ALA A 71 -3.96 -8.68 0.73
N GLY A 72 -3.59 -7.44 1.11
CA GLY A 72 -2.45 -7.13 1.99
C GLY A 72 -1.22 -6.56 1.27
N PHE A 73 -1.41 -5.90 0.13
CA PHE A 73 -0.32 -5.37 -0.68
C PHE A 73 -0.33 -3.83 -0.75
N PRO A 74 0.74 -3.13 -0.32
CA PRO A 74 2.05 -3.68 0.07
C PRO A 74 2.19 -4.04 1.56
N GLY A 75 1.26 -3.65 2.44
CA GLY A 75 1.48 -3.61 3.88
C GLY A 75 1.81 -4.96 4.53
N MET A 76 1.10 -6.05 4.20
CA MET A 76 1.38 -7.38 4.78
C MET A 76 2.76 -7.90 4.36
N VAL A 77 3.18 -7.63 3.12
CA VAL A 77 4.51 -7.99 2.62
C VAL A 77 5.61 -7.27 3.41
N LEU A 78 5.42 -5.97 3.69
CA LEU A 78 6.34 -5.19 4.51
C LEU A 78 6.41 -5.69 5.95
N ALA A 79 5.28 -6.11 6.52
CA ALA A 79 5.24 -6.69 7.87
C ALA A 79 5.97 -8.02 7.97
N ILE A 80 5.89 -8.86 6.93
CA ILE A 80 6.65 -10.11 6.85
C ILE A 80 8.15 -9.82 6.69
N TYR A 81 8.51 -8.85 5.84
CA TYR A 81 9.89 -8.45 5.60
C TYR A 81 10.59 -7.94 6.87
N ASN A 82 9.88 -7.15 7.67
CA ASN A 82 10.40 -6.63 8.92
C ASN A 82 9.30 -6.58 9.99
N SER A 83 9.30 -7.60 10.85
CA SER A 83 8.32 -7.75 11.95
C SER A 83 8.37 -6.62 13.00
N ASN A 84 9.35 -5.73 12.93
CA ASN A 84 9.46 -4.57 13.84
C ASN A 84 8.65 -3.35 13.36
N ILE A 85 8.17 -3.33 12.13
CA ILE A 85 7.37 -2.23 11.59
C ILE A 85 5.96 -2.25 12.20
N ASN A 86 5.51 -1.14 12.77
CA ASN A 86 4.11 -0.95 13.14
C ASN A 86 3.31 -0.61 11.88
N ILE A 87 2.48 -1.52 11.41
CA ILE A 87 1.68 -1.36 10.19
C ILE A 87 0.19 -1.42 10.53
N THR A 88 -0.56 -0.46 10.02
CA THR A 88 -2.02 -0.51 9.99
C THR A 88 -2.49 -0.80 8.58
N LEU A 89 -3.25 -1.89 8.39
CA LEU A 89 -3.89 -2.27 7.15
C LEU A 89 -5.35 -1.80 7.18
N LEU A 90 -5.68 -0.86 6.31
CA LEU A 90 -7.03 -0.31 6.21
C LEU A 90 -7.74 -0.89 4.99
N GLU A 91 -8.77 -1.70 5.22
CA GLU A 91 -9.52 -2.38 4.16
C GLU A 91 -11.02 -2.34 4.46
N PRO A 92 -11.83 -1.62 3.66
CA PRO A 92 -13.24 -1.45 3.95
C PRO A 92 -14.09 -2.71 3.78
N THR A 93 -13.60 -3.69 3.01
CA THR A 93 -14.35 -4.93 2.74
C THR A 93 -14.12 -5.95 3.85
N LYS A 94 -15.11 -6.18 4.69
CA LYS A 94 -15.03 -7.11 5.83
C LYS A 94 -14.44 -8.48 5.47
N LYS A 95 -14.82 -9.06 4.33
CA LYS A 95 -14.29 -10.35 3.89
C LYS A 95 -12.77 -10.30 3.68
N ARG A 96 -12.24 -9.21 3.06
CA ARG A 96 -10.80 -9.02 2.88
C ARG A 96 -10.10 -8.74 4.20
N ALA A 97 -10.68 -7.90 5.06
CA ALA A 97 -10.14 -7.65 6.41
C ALA A 97 -10.03 -8.95 7.23
N ASN A 98 -11.04 -9.84 7.16
CA ASN A 98 -10.98 -11.16 7.80
C ASN A 98 -9.87 -12.05 7.23
N PHE A 99 -9.60 -11.97 5.94
CA PHE A 99 -8.46 -12.66 5.34
C PHE A 99 -7.12 -12.11 5.89
N LEU A 100 -6.99 -10.78 5.99
CA LEU A 100 -5.80 -10.15 6.58
C LEU A 100 -5.59 -10.56 8.03
N GLU A 101 -6.66 -10.65 8.83
CA GLU A 101 -6.59 -11.15 10.22
C GLU A 101 -6.14 -12.61 10.26
N LYS A 102 -6.64 -13.47 9.35
CA LYS A 102 -6.18 -14.84 9.25
C LYS A 102 -4.68 -14.91 8.94
N VAL A 103 -4.20 -14.14 7.96
CA VAL A 103 -2.77 -14.10 7.60
C VAL A 103 -1.93 -13.61 8.79
N LYS A 104 -2.36 -12.54 9.46
CA LYS A 104 -1.71 -12.02 10.67
C LYS A 104 -1.54 -13.09 11.75
N GLN A 105 -2.60 -13.84 12.03
CA GLN A 105 -2.59 -14.91 13.05
C GLN A 105 -1.69 -16.07 12.65
N GLU A 106 -1.82 -16.58 11.42
CA GLU A 106 -1.05 -17.73 10.93
C GLU A 106 0.46 -17.45 10.82
N LEU A 107 0.84 -16.19 10.63
CA LEU A 107 2.23 -15.75 10.52
C LEU A 107 2.77 -15.07 11.80
N ASN A 108 1.98 -14.99 12.88
CA ASN A 108 2.33 -14.36 14.15
C ASN A 108 2.85 -12.91 14.00
N LEU A 109 2.17 -12.08 13.19
CA LEU A 109 2.56 -10.71 12.92
C LEU A 109 1.97 -9.74 13.97
N GLU A 110 2.55 -9.68 15.16
CA GLU A 110 1.99 -8.97 16.31
C GLU A 110 1.84 -7.46 16.10
N LYS A 111 2.72 -6.82 15.30
CA LYS A 111 2.72 -5.38 15.05
C LYS A 111 1.83 -4.95 13.87
N VAL A 112 1.08 -5.87 13.30
CA VAL A 112 0.06 -5.56 12.30
C VAL A 112 -1.25 -5.25 12.98
N ASN A 113 -1.82 -4.08 12.68
CA ASN A 113 -3.18 -3.70 13.07
C ASN A 113 -4.07 -3.72 11.83
N ILE A 114 -5.28 -4.26 11.92
CA ILE A 114 -6.23 -4.32 10.79
C ILE A 114 -7.48 -3.52 11.15
N ILE A 115 -7.86 -2.61 10.27
CA ILE A 115 -9.05 -1.78 10.44
C ILE A 115 -10.01 -2.05 9.27
N ALA A 116 -11.18 -2.61 9.60
CA ALA A 116 -12.23 -2.90 8.63
C ALA A 116 -13.18 -1.70 8.47
N ASP A 117 -12.68 -0.59 7.92
CA ASP A 117 -13.46 0.64 7.73
C ASP A 117 -12.95 1.44 6.51
N ARG A 118 -13.69 2.48 6.14
CA ARG A 118 -13.34 3.41 5.08
C ARG A 118 -12.36 4.47 5.58
N ALA A 119 -11.49 4.98 4.70
CA ALA A 119 -10.47 5.96 5.04
C ALA A 119 -11.06 7.27 5.62
N GLU A 120 -12.20 7.70 5.12
CA GLU A 120 -12.88 8.91 5.59
C GLU A 120 -13.42 8.82 7.04
N ASN A 121 -13.50 7.63 7.61
CA ASN A 121 -13.97 7.40 8.98
C ASN A 121 -12.81 7.34 10.00
N ILE A 122 -11.57 7.28 9.54
CA ILE A 122 -10.40 7.08 10.39
C ILE A 122 -9.90 8.38 11.00
N LYS A 123 -9.67 8.39 12.30
CA LYS A 123 -9.16 9.55 13.06
C LYS A 123 -7.70 9.40 13.51
N GLY A 124 -6.96 8.49 12.93
CA GLY A 124 -5.53 8.30 13.23
C GLY A 124 -4.64 9.27 12.49
N LYS A 125 -3.39 9.41 12.97
CA LYS A 125 -2.32 10.13 12.28
C LYS A 125 -1.11 9.22 12.17
N PHE A 126 -0.54 9.16 10.97
CA PHE A 126 0.57 8.28 10.63
C PHE A 126 1.72 9.09 10.05
N LYS A 127 2.95 8.69 10.39
CA LYS A 127 4.15 9.29 9.80
C LYS A 127 4.27 8.94 8.32
N TYR A 128 3.87 7.72 7.97
CA TYR A 128 3.91 7.22 6.61
C TYR A 128 2.54 6.65 6.19
N ALA A 129 2.22 6.83 4.92
CA ALA A 129 1.11 6.15 4.28
C ALA A 129 1.58 5.50 2.99
N THR A 130 0.92 4.43 2.60
CA THR A 130 1.07 3.81 1.28
C THR A 130 -0.28 3.39 0.73
N ALA A 131 -0.36 3.24 -0.57
CA ALA A 131 -1.52 2.67 -1.25
C ALA A 131 -1.11 2.13 -2.63
N ARG A 132 -1.78 1.06 -3.07
CA ARG A 132 -1.59 0.44 -4.39
C ARG A 132 -2.92 0.09 -5.03
N ALA A 133 -3.17 0.57 -6.25
CA ALA A 133 -4.32 0.19 -7.08
C ALA A 133 -5.71 0.40 -6.42
N VAL A 134 -5.88 1.44 -5.61
CA VAL A 134 -7.12 1.72 -4.88
C VAL A 134 -8.08 2.58 -5.72
N ALA A 135 -7.58 3.69 -6.26
CA ALA A 135 -8.35 4.69 -7.01
C ALA A 135 -7.44 5.54 -7.88
N PRO A 136 -7.97 6.35 -8.81
CA PRO A 136 -7.23 7.43 -9.45
C PRO A 136 -6.57 8.35 -8.42
N LEU A 137 -5.43 8.94 -8.79
CA LEU A 137 -4.56 9.64 -7.84
C LEU A 137 -5.25 10.83 -7.15
N ASN A 138 -6.05 11.62 -7.87
CA ASN A 138 -6.79 12.75 -7.32
C ASN A 138 -7.79 12.34 -6.22
N ILE A 139 -8.44 11.19 -6.37
CA ILE A 139 -9.32 10.60 -5.35
C ILE A 139 -8.50 10.07 -4.18
N LEU A 140 -7.44 9.33 -4.48
CA LEU A 140 -6.61 8.67 -3.48
C LEU A 140 -5.92 9.68 -2.56
N ILE A 141 -5.41 10.79 -3.09
CA ILE A 141 -4.78 11.86 -2.33
C ILE A 141 -5.74 12.44 -1.28
N GLU A 142 -7.02 12.65 -1.62
CA GLU A 142 -8.00 13.16 -0.67
C GLU A 142 -8.29 12.18 0.47
N LEU A 143 -8.27 10.88 0.20
CA LEU A 143 -8.47 9.84 1.22
C LEU A 143 -7.28 9.67 2.15
N VAL A 144 -6.07 9.79 1.61
CA VAL A 144 -4.82 9.49 2.34
C VAL A 144 -4.30 10.69 3.13
N THR A 145 -4.33 11.89 2.56
CA THR A 145 -3.72 13.09 3.18
C THR A 145 -4.23 13.40 4.59
N PRO A 146 -5.54 13.25 4.90
CA PRO A 146 -6.03 13.46 6.26
C PRO A 146 -5.47 12.50 7.31
N LEU A 147 -5.01 11.32 6.89
CA LEU A 147 -4.41 10.30 7.76
C LEU A 147 -2.93 10.59 8.08
N LEU A 148 -2.29 11.48 7.33
CA LEU A 148 -0.89 11.83 7.56
C LEU A 148 -0.74 12.92 8.63
N GLU A 149 0.30 12.78 9.42
CA GLU A 149 0.87 13.87 10.22
C GLU A 149 1.33 15.03 9.32
N THR A 150 1.46 16.23 9.87
CA THR A 150 2.21 17.29 9.19
C THR A 150 3.66 16.86 9.07
N ASN A 151 4.28 17.04 7.93
CA ASN A 151 5.57 16.47 7.53
C ASN A 151 5.58 14.94 7.40
N GLY A 152 4.41 14.29 7.40
CA GLY A 152 4.28 12.89 7.01
C GLY A 152 4.46 12.68 5.51
N THR A 153 4.69 11.44 5.11
CA THR A 153 4.99 11.08 3.71
C THR A 153 4.03 10.02 3.20
N PHE A 154 3.50 10.23 2.00
CA PHE A 154 2.70 9.25 1.27
C PHE A 154 3.49 8.67 0.11
N TYR A 155 3.71 7.38 0.13
CA TYR A 155 4.30 6.61 -0.96
C TYR A 155 3.20 5.95 -1.78
N CYS A 156 2.97 6.45 -2.99
CA CYS A 156 1.91 5.99 -3.89
C CYS A 156 2.50 5.08 -4.97
N LEU A 157 2.12 3.79 -4.95
CA LEU A 157 2.58 2.81 -5.94
C LEU A 157 1.70 2.91 -7.19
N LYS A 158 2.34 3.17 -8.33
CA LYS A 158 1.69 3.39 -9.64
C LYS A 158 2.37 2.60 -10.77
N GLY A 159 1.66 2.48 -11.87
CA GLY A 159 2.17 1.92 -13.13
C GLY A 159 2.64 3.00 -14.11
N SER A 160 2.67 2.64 -15.39
CA SER A 160 3.16 3.51 -16.49
C SER A 160 2.33 4.77 -16.75
N SER A 161 1.05 4.79 -16.36
CA SER A 161 0.13 5.93 -16.55
C SER A 161 0.28 7.04 -15.49
N TYR A 162 1.28 6.98 -14.63
CA TYR A 162 1.44 7.87 -13.49
C TYR A 162 1.52 9.37 -13.87
N LEU A 163 2.07 9.72 -15.04
CA LEU A 163 2.17 11.12 -15.48
C LEU A 163 0.80 11.74 -15.70
N GLU A 164 -0.08 11.06 -16.44
CA GLU A 164 -1.46 11.49 -16.65
C GLU A 164 -2.22 11.60 -15.32
N GLU A 165 -2.02 10.64 -14.43
CA GLU A 165 -2.64 10.70 -13.09
C GLU A 165 -2.12 11.87 -12.26
N LEU A 166 -0.82 12.24 -12.36
CA LEU A 166 -0.24 13.40 -11.68
C LEU A 166 -0.82 14.71 -12.21
N GLU A 167 -0.93 14.85 -13.53
CA GLU A 167 -1.55 16.02 -14.16
C GLU A 167 -2.99 16.20 -13.69
N ASN A 168 -3.77 15.12 -13.68
CA ASN A 168 -5.15 15.12 -13.21
C ASN A 168 -5.28 15.38 -11.69
N ALA A 169 -4.22 15.18 -10.91
CA ALA A 169 -4.21 15.37 -9.47
C ALA A 169 -3.60 16.71 -9.02
N ASP A 170 -3.16 17.60 -9.93
CA ASP A 170 -2.47 18.85 -9.58
C ASP A 170 -3.28 19.72 -8.63
N ASN A 171 -4.60 19.83 -8.86
CA ASN A 171 -5.50 20.58 -7.96
C ASN A 171 -5.59 19.93 -6.58
N ALA A 172 -5.70 18.61 -6.50
CA ALA A 172 -5.75 17.86 -5.24
C ALA A 172 -4.45 18.03 -4.45
N ILE A 173 -3.30 17.96 -5.13
CA ILE A 173 -1.96 18.15 -4.53
C ILE A 173 -1.87 19.52 -3.86
N LYS A 174 -2.27 20.57 -4.57
CA LYS A 174 -2.24 21.96 -4.06
C LYS A 174 -3.23 22.17 -2.91
N GLU A 175 -4.48 21.78 -3.09
CA GLU A 175 -5.56 21.99 -2.12
C GLU A 175 -5.30 21.25 -0.80
N LEU A 176 -4.64 20.09 -0.85
CA LEU A 176 -4.35 19.27 0.33
C LEU A 176 -2.95 19.51 0.92
N ASN A 177 -2.25 20.54 0.44
CA ASN A 177 -0.92 20.93 0.90
C ASN A 177 0.12 19.79 0.80
N LEU A 178 0.10 19.08 -0.31
CA LEU A 178 1.12 18.10 -0.66
C LEU A 178 2.17 18.72 -1.58
N LYS A 179 3.36 18.11 -1.57
CA LYS A 179 4.44 18.38 -2.52
C LYS A 179 4.98 17.03 -3.01
N VAL A 180 5.18 16.90 -4.31
CA VAL A 180 5.95 15.77 -4.86
C VAL A 180 7.42 15.98 -4.50
N GLU A 181 7.99 15.09 -3.68
CA GLU A 181 9.41 15.14 -3.30
C GLU A 181 10.26 14.33 -4.27
N HIS A 182 9.86 13.08 -4.56
CA HIS A 182 10.58 12.19 -5.45
C HIS A 182 9.63 11.34 -6.29
N ILE A 183 10.11 10.91 -7.45
CA ILE A 183 9.48 9.91 -8.31
C ILE A 183 10.53 8.84 -8.60
N TYR A 184 10.32 7.67 -8.01
CA TYR A 184 11.21 6.53 -8.16
C TYR A 184 10.71 5.63 -9.30
N HIS A 185 11.63 5.21 -10.16
CA HIS A 185 11.34 4.32 -11.28
C HIS A 185 12.01 2.97 -11.07
N PHE A 186 11.26 1.91 -11.28
CA PHE A 186 11.74 0.53 -11.15
C PHE A 186 11.24 -0.31 -12.32
N ASP A 187 12.03 -1.32 -12.68
CA ASP A 187 11.61 -2.37 -13.60
C ASP A 187 11.40 -3.66 -12.79
N LEU A 188 10.24 -4.32 -13.04
CA LEU A 188 10.02 -5.62 -12.45
C LEU A 188 10.89 -6.68 -13.15
N PRO A 189 11.40 -7.69 -12.41
CA PRO A 189 12.15 -8.80 -13.01
C PRO A 189 11.38 -9.45 -14.17
N ASN A 190 12.14 -10.02 -15.11
CA ASN A 190 11.61 -10.71 -16.29
C ASN A 190 10.72 -9.83 -17.19
N GLU A 191 11.02 -8.53 -17.27
CA GLU A 191 10.30 -7.58 -18.14
C GLU A 191 8.78 -7.50 -17.84
N LEU A 192 8.37 -7.82 -16.61
CA LEU A 192 6.97 -7.85 -16.19
C LEU A 192 6.37 -6.45 -15.93
N GLY A 193 7.04 -5.42 -16.44
CA GLY A 193 6.54 -4.06 -16.50
C GLY A 193 7.28 -3.09 -15.59
N LYS A 194 6.99 -1.81 -15.81
CA LYS A 194 7.54 -0.70 -15.04
C LYS A 194 6.71 -0.41 -13.80
N ARG A 195 7.36 0.06 -12.75
CA ARG A 195 6.73 0.54 -11.53
C ARG A 195 7.23 1.93 -11.20
N VAL A 196 6.33 2.72 -10.65
CA VAL A 196 6.64 4.06 -10.18
C VAL A 196 6.15 4.18 -8.74
N ILE A 197 7.00 4.70 -7.87
CA ILE A 197 6.60 5.10 -6.53
C ILE A 197 6.74 6.62 -6.46
N ILE A 198 5.62 7.30 -6.21
CA ILE A 198 5.59 8.75 -6.07
C ILE A 198 5.60 9.05 -4.58
N GLU A 199 6.58 9.83 -4.14
CA GLU A 199 6.72 10.32 -2.78
C GLU A 199 6.09 11.70 -2.65
N PHE A 200 5.01 11.78 -1.89
CA PHE A 200 4.36 13.03 -1.53
C PHE A 200 4.67 13.41 -0.09
N LYS A 201 5.07 14.64 0.13
CA LYS A 201 5.27 15.23 1.45
C LYS A 201 4.09 16.12 1.80
N LYS A 202 3.48 15.92 2.98
CA LYS A 202 2.47 16.82 3.53
C LYS A 202 3.15 18.01 4.20
N ILE A 203 3.15 19.16 3.56
CA ILE A 203 3.90 20.34 3.99
C ILE A 203 3.18 21.22 5.02
N LYS A 204 1.84 21.14 5.08
CA LYS A 204 0.99 21.89 6.01
C LYS A 204 -0.24 21.08 6.41
N PRO A 205 -0.94 21.45 7.49
CA PRO A 205 -2.25 20.90 7.79
C PRO A 205 -3.21 21.14 6.61
N HIS A 206 -4.02 20.14 6.30
CA HIS A 206 -5.10 20.26 5.31
C HIS A 206 -6.31 20.96 5.92
N ASN A 207 -7.20 21.49 5.08
CA ASN A 207 -8.46 22.05 5.53
C ASN A 207 -9.33 20.98 6.21
N PRO A 208 -9.92 21.21 7.41
CA PRO A 208 -10.75 20.25 8.15
C PRO A 208 -11.97 19.72 7.39
N LYS A 209 -12.39 20.36 6.29
CA LYS A 209 -13.45 19.84 5.42
C LYS A 209 -13.10 18.52 4.72
N TYR A 210 -11.81 18.14 4.71
CA TYR A 210 -11.31 16.91 4.10
C TYR A 210 -11.00 15.83 5.15
N PRO A 211 -11.17 14.53 4.83
CA PRO A 211 -11.73 14.07 3.56
C PRO A 211 -13.24 14.34 3.50
N ARG A 212 -13.73 14.58 2.29
CA ARG A 212 -15.16 14.58 2.04
C ARG A 212 -15.71 13.14 2.07
N GLN A 213 -17.02 12.99 2.11
CA GLN A 213 -17.64 11.68 1.98
C GLN A 213 -17.31 11.05 0.63
N TYR A 214 -17.00 9.75 0.59
CA TYR A 214 -16.53 9.05 -0.60
C TYR A 214 -17.41 9.24 -1.84
N ALA A 215 -18.75 9.20 -1.65
CA ALA A 215 -19.69 9.45 -2.75
C ALA A 215 -19.57 10.87 -3.36
N LYS A 216 -19.17 11.87 -2.55
CA LYS A 216 -18.92 13.23 -3.03
C LYS A 216 -17.58 13.32 -3.75
N ILE A 217 -16.56 12.64 -3.24
CA ILE A 217 -15.22 12.56 -3.89
C ILE A 217 -15.36 11.97 -5.29
N LEU A 218 -16.10 10.86 -5.43
CA LEU A 218 -16.32 10.19 -6.72
C LEU A 218 -17.06 11.07 -7.74
N LYS A 219 -18.04 11.87 -7.29
CA LYS A 219 -18.82 12.73 -8.19
C LYS A 219 -18.05 13.97 -8.64
N GLN A 220 -17.19 14.48 -7.79
CA GLN A 220 -16.45 15.72 -7.98
C GLN A 220 -15.04 15.57 -7.40
N PRO A 221 -14.14 14.78 -8.02
CA PRO A 221 -12.74 14.71 -7.61
C PRO A 221 -12.10 16.12 -7.59
N LEU A 222 -11.08 16.30 -6.75
CA LEU A 222 -10.31 17.55 -6.69
C LEU A 222 -9.49 17.79 -7.95
#